data_3827a7f63e0693dd8b177532cfb016d1
#
_entry.id   3827a7f63e0693dd8b177532cfb016d1
#
_cell.length_a   1.000
_cell.length_b   1.000
_cell.length_c   1.000
_cell.angle_alpha   90.00
_cell.angle_beta   90.00
_cell.angle_gamma   90.00
#
_symmetry.space_group_name_H-M   'P 1'
#
loop_
_entity.id
_entity.type
_entity.pdbx_description
1 polymer ?
#
loop_
_entity_poly.entity_id
_entity_poly.type
_entity_poly.pdbx_seq_one_letter_code
_entity_poly.pdbx_strand_id
1 'polypeptide(L)'
;NLLLDRYLQERGIDPYKLNILERLSLIGSTGRGALEYYPDKSVVTDAEYLNFDSLAKEVAKILESKESKGSVDLLYKYGGSSGGARPKVFTKVDGREWLVKFKATNDPADVGEIEYNYSLLARDCGIRMAETRLFDNRYFGVERFDRVPQGKIHTVSAAGLLHANYRIPSLDYSILLKLTLNLTKDMEQVAEMFRLMVFNVLISNRDDHAKNLSFQWANGAWKLSPAYDLLPSNGFNGYHTTTINGKGEPALADVITLAAEIGLSKQYATQTIEELTEKCVTKKMVKFRLR
;
A
#
# COMPACT_ATOMS: atom_id res chain seq x y z
N ASN A 1 8.75 -11.69 -5.13
CA ASN A 1 8.39 -10.60 -6.06
C ASN A 1 8.33 -11.17 -7.46
N LEU A 2 7.13 -11.27 -8.04
CA LEU A 2 6.92 -11.95 -9.32
C LEU A 2 7.83 -11.41 -10.46
N LEU A 3 7.98 -10.10 -10.56
CA LEU A 3 8.84 -9.48 -11.57
C LEU A 3 10.32 -9.76 -11.33
N LEU A 4 10.80 -9.61 -10.10
CA LEU A 4 12.18 -9.94 -9.75
C LEU A 4 12.47 -11.43 -9.98
N ASP A 5 11.58 -12.31 -9.55
CA ASP A 5 11.80 -13.74 -9.68
C ASP A 5 11.85 -14.16 -11.16
N ARG A 6 10.99 -13.61 -12.02
CA ARG A 6 11.04 -13.83 -13.48
C ARG A 6 12.29 -13.24 -14.12
N TYR A 7 12.64 -12.00 -13.76
CA TYR A 7 13.86 -11.34 -14.23
C TYR A 7 15.11 -12.17 -13.95
N LEU A 8 15.20 -12.79 -12.78
CA LEU A 8 16.31 -13.68 -12.41
C LEU A 8 16.27 -14.98 -13.20
N GLN A 9 15.09 -15.61 -13.33
CA GLN A 9 14.92 -16.85 -14.08
C GLN A 9 15.33 -16.71 -15.55
N GLU A 10 14.99 -15.60 -16.21
CA GLU A 10 15.40 -15.32 -17.59
C GLU A 10 16.94 -15.24 -17.76
N ARG A 11 17.65 -14.93 -16.68
CA ARG A 11 19.12 -14.89 -16.61
C ARG A 11 19.76 -16.19 -16.12
N GLY A 12 18.95 -17.24 -15.98
CA GLY A 12 19.43 -18.53 -15.48
C GLY A 12 19.74 -18.54 -13.98
N ILE A 13 19.28 -17.52 -13.24
CA ILE A 13 19.46 -17.41 -11.80
C ILE A 13 18.20 -17.95 -11.12
N ASP A 14 18.35 -18.96 -10.27
CA ASP A 14 17.28 -19.50 -9.45
C ASP A 14 16.98 -18.53 -8.29
N PRO A 15 15.80 -17.87 -8.25
CA PRO A 15 15.49 -16.92 -7.20
C PRO A 15 15.47 -17.52 -5.79
N TYR A 16 15.22 -18.82 -5.68
CA TYR A 16 15.15 -19.51 -4.40
C TYR A 16 16.53 -19.84 -3.81
N LYS A 17 17.57 -19.80 -4.62
CA LYS A 17 18.97 -20.01 -4.19
C LYS A 17 19.65 -18.73 -3.71
N LEU A 18 19.08 -17.57 -4.00
CA LEU A 18 19.62 -16.30 -3.53
C LEU A 18 19.42 -16.15 -2.03
N ASN A 19 20.49 -15.83 -1.31
CA ASN A 19 20.43 -15.46 0.09
C ASN A 19 19.85 -14.04 0.26
N ILE A 20 19.58 -13.65 1.50
CA ILE A 20 18.96 -12.35 1.82
C ILE A 20 19.85 -11.19 1.37
N LEU A 21 21.17 -11.27 1.54
CA LEU A 21 22.09 -10.17 1.18
C LEU A 21 22.16 -9.97 -0.33
N GLU A 22 22.17 -11.07 -1.10
CA GLU A 22 22.09 -11.00 -2.56
C GLU A 22 20.80 -10.37 -3.04
N ARG A 23 19.65 -10.72 -2.42
CA ARG A 23 18.36 -10.06 -2.72
C ARG A 23 18.35 -8.59 -2.36
N LEU A 24 18.96 -8.19 -1.25
CA LEU A 24 19.08 -6.79 -0.85
C LEU A 24 19.95 -5.99 -1.83
N SER A 25 21.05 -6.58 -2.32
CA SER A 25 21.91 -5.90 -3.33
C SER A 25 21.15 -5.64 -4.66
N LEU A 26 20.20 -6.51 -5.03
CA LEU A 26 19.33 -6.28 -6.20
C LEU A 26 18.29 -5.19 -5.99
N ILE A 27 17.93 -4.91 -4.74
CA ILE A 27 17.11 -3.75 -4.39
C ILE A 27 17.95 -2.48 -4.45
N GLY A 28 19.18 -2.54 -3.94
CA GLY A 28 20.16 -1.46 -3.97
C GLY A 28 19.61 -0.16 -3.41
N SER A 29 19.70 0.90 -4.20
CA SER A 29 19.21 2.25 -3.87
C SER A 29 17.77 2.51 -4.29
N THR A 30 17.10 1.57 -4.99
CA THR A 30 15.76 1.77 -5.56
C THR A 30 14.62 1.45 -4.61
N GLY A 31 14.93 0.89 -3.43
CA GLY A 31 13.96 0.46 -2.43
C GLY A 31 13.02 1.57 -1.94
N ARG A 32 11.98 1.17 -1.22
CA ARG A 32 11.11 2.10 -0.49
C ARG A 32 11.86 2.61 0.75
N GLY A 33 11.56 3.85 1.14
CA GLY A 33 12.21 4.51 2.28
C GLY A 33 13.62 4.95 1.96
N ALA A 34 14.46 5.12 3.00
CA ALA A 34 15.80 5.67 2.89
C ALA A 34 16.92 4.62 3.00
N LEU A 35 16.61 3.34 3.19
CA LEU A 35 17.63 2.29 3.25
C LEU A 35 18.17 1.99 1.85
N GLU A 36 19.48 1.93 1.75
CA GLU A 36 20.23 1.57 0.54
C GLU A 36 21.17 0.40 0.85
N TYR A 37 21.35 -0.47 -0.12
CA TYR A 37 22.13 -1.70 0.05
C TYR A 37 23.29 -1.73 -0.94
N TYR A 38 24.49 -1.99 -0.43
CA TYR A 38 25.72 -2.06 -1.23
C TYR A 38 26.36 -3.46 -1.13
N PRO A 39 26.96 -3.99 -2.23
CA PRO A 39 27.05 -3.34 -3.54
C PRO A 39 25.69 -3.20 -4.21
N ASP A 40 25.42 -2.02 -4.79
CA ASP A 40 24.18 -1.77 -5.51
C ASP A 40 24.21 -2.49 -6.87
N LYS A 41 23.34 -3.48 -7.03
CA LYS A 41 23.11 -4.24 -8.27
C LYS A 41 21.71 -3.97 -8.84
N SER A 42 21.05 -2.91 -8.38
CA SER A 42 19.75 -2.53 -8.91
C SER A 42 19.89 -2.04 -10.36
N VAL A 43 18.89 -2.33 -11.17
CA VAL A 43 18.81 -1.82 -12.53
C VAL A 43 17.89 -0.60 -12.50
N VAL A 44 18.49 0.58 -12.39
CA VAL A 44 17.74 1.85 -12.39
C VAL A 44 17.74 2.45 -13.79
N THR A 45 16.60 2.98 -14.19
CA THR A 45 16.50 3.89 -15.33
C THR A 45 15.59 5.03 -14.91
N ASP A 46 16.12 6.23 -14.92
CA ASP A 46 15.34 7.46 -14.85
C ASP A 46 14.52 7.56 -16.14
N ALA A 47 13.26 7.18 -16.07
CA ALA A 47 12.34 7.33 -17.19
C ALA A 47 11.51 8.59 -17.00
N GLU A 48 11.87 9.65 -17.71
CA GLU A 48 11.13 10.91 -17.64
C GLU A 48 9.83 10.89 -18.42
N TYR A 49 9.66 10.04 -19.42
CA TYR A 49 8.42 9.96 -20.21
C TYR A 49 8.12 8.50 -20.56
N LEU A 50 7.23 7.87 -19.81
CA LEU A 50 6.75 6.53 -20.11
C LEU A 50 5.43 6.60 -20.89
N ASN A 51 5.37 5.87 -22.00
CA ASN A 51 4.10 5.58 -22.65
C ASN A 51 3.40 4.46 -21.87
N PHE A 52 2.42 4.81 -21.05
CA PHE A 52 1.73 3.86 -20.18
C PHE A 52 0.93 2.80 -20.94
N ASP A 53 0.35 3.15 -22.10
CA ASP A 53 -0.37 2.19 -22.96
C ASP A 53 0.57 1.13 -23.52
N SER A 54 1.78 1.51 -23.91
CA SER A 54 2.79 0.57 -24.38
C SER A 54 3.24 -0.35 -23.24
N LEU A 55 3.52 0.22 -22.07
CA LEU A 55 3.88 -0.57 -20.88
C LEU A 55 2.75 -1.52 -20.44
N ALA A 56 1.50 -1.08 -20.50
CA ALA A 56 0.34 -1.92 -20.16
C ALA A 56 0.22 -3.14 -21.09
N LYS A 57 0.53 -2.98 -22.39
CA LYS A 57 0.57 -4.09 -23.34
C LYS A 57 1.69 -5.10 -23.01
N GLU A 58 2.87 -4.60 -22.60
CA GLU A 58 3.97 -5.48 -22.18
C GLU A 58 3.64 -6.20 -20.87
N VAL A 59 2.99 -5.50 -19.92
CA VAL A 59 2.45 -6.11 -18.68
C VAL A 59 1.51 -7.27 -19.01
N ALA A 60 0.55 -7.04 -19.91
CA ALA A 60 -0.43 -8.05 -20.30
C ALA A 60 0.27 -9.28 -20.89
N LYS A 61 1.23 -9.10 -21.79
CA LYS A 61 2.02 -10.21 -22.35
C LYS A 61 2.73 -11.03 -21.26
N ILE A 62 3.35 -10.38 -20.27
CA ILE A 62 4.03 -11.06 -19.16
C ILE A 62 3.06 -11.85 -18.30
N LEU A 63 1.86 -11.33 -18.07
CA LEU A 63 0.86 -12.01 -17.25
C LEU A 63 0.24 -13.20 -17.98
N GLU A 64 0.09 -13.13 -19.31
CA GLU A 64 -0.53 -14.17 -20.15
C GLU A 64 0.44 -15.28 -20.57
N SER A 65 1.72 -14.95 -20.79
CA SER A 65 2.71 -15.88 -21.28
C SER A 65 3.69 -16.34 -20.21
N LYS A 66 4.06 -17.63 -20.26
CA LYS A 66 5.18 -18.16 -19.48
C LYS A 66 6.54 -17.78 -20.10
N GLU A 67 6.56 -17.30 -21.35
CA GLU A 67 7.74 -16.97 -22.13
C GLU A 67 7.64 -15.56 -22.71
N SER A 68 8.17 -14.56 -22.00
CA SER A 68 8.22 -13.17 -22.47
C SER A 68 9.62 -12.58 -22.27
N LYS A 69 10.60 -13.11 -23.05
CA LYS A 69 11.96 -12.54 -23.04
C LYS A 69 11.92 -11.07 -23.52
N GLY A 70 12.53 -10.18 -22.74
CA GLY A 70 12.65 -8.74 -23.05
C GLY A 70 11.62 -7.84 -22.38
N SER A 71 10.36 -8.25 -22.25
CA SER A 71 9.31 -7.45 -21.59
C SER A 71 9.49 -7.40 -20.07
N VAL A 72 10.02 -8.49 -19.48
CA VAL A 72 10.33 -8.59 -18.06
C VAL A 72 11.45 -7.63 -17.67
N ASP A 73 12.47 -7.49 -18.52
CA ASP A 73 13.57 -6.55 -18.32
C ASP A 73 13.09 -5.11 -18.24
N LEU A 74 12.21 -4.73 -19.15
CA LEU A 74 11.64 -3.40 -19.19
C LEU A 74 10.83 -3.09 -17.92
N LEU A 75 9.95 -4.01 -17.53
CA LEU A 75 9.12 -3.81 -16.34
C LEU A 75 9.91 -3.88 -15.04
N TYR A 76 10.92 -4.74 -14.96
CA TYR A 76 11.81 -4.77 -13.79
C TYR A 76 12.64 -3.51 -13.69
N LYS A 77 13.11 -3.00 -14.83
CA LYS A 77 13.86 -1.74 -14.94
C LYS A 77 13.06 -0.54 -14.43
N TYR A 78 11.75 -0.50 -14.70
CA TYR A 78 10.88 0.60 -14.25
C TYR A 78 10.14 0.31 -12.94
N GLY A 79 9.82 -0.95 -12.66
CA GLY A 79 9.08 -1.35 -11.46
C GLY A 79 9.94 -1.70 -10.26
N GLY A 80 11.23 -1.95 -10.48
CA GLY A 80 12.19 -2.32 -9.45
C GLY A 80 11.71 -3.51 -8.61
N SER A 81 12.06 -3.48 -7.34
CA SER A 81 11.66 -4.48 -6.34
C SER A 81 10.29 -4.20 -5.70
N SER A 82 9.43 -3.38 -6.33
CA SER A 82 8.14 -3.04 -5.77
C SER A 82 7.29 -4.30 -5.52
N GLY A 83 6.94 -4.54 -4.26
CA GLY A 83 6.09 -5.67 -3.85
C GLY A 83 4.61 -5.42 -4.19
N GLY A 84 3.79 -6.47 -4.05
CA GLY A 84 2.36 -6.46 -4.29
C GLY A 84 1.95 -7.25 -5.53
N ALA A 85 0.66 -7.57 -5.65
CA ALA A 85 0.13 -8.46 -6.69
C ALA A 85 0.04 -7.75 -8.06
N ARG A 86 -0.26 -6.45 -8.08
CA ARG A 86 -0.41 -5.67 -9.31
C ARG A 86 0.94 -5.19 -9.84
N PRO A 87 1.20 -5.34 -11.15
CA PRO A 87 2.36 -4.75 -11.79
C PRO A 87 2.35 -3.22 -11.64
N LYS A 88 3.52 -2.65 -11.42
CA LYS A 88 3.67 -1.21 -11.20
C LYS A 88 5.04 -0.74 -11.67
N VAL A 89 5.12 0.54 -12.00
CA VAL A 89 6.36 1.20 -12.39
C VAL A 89 6.59 2.46 -11.58
N PHE A 90 7.85 2.84 -11.43
CA PHE A 90 8.24 4.15 -10.95
C PHE A 90 8.54 5.05 -12.16
N THR A 91 8.08 6.28 -12.11
CA THR A 91 8.31 7.27 -13.16
C THR A 91 8.39 8.66 -12.56
N LYS A 92 8.98 9.59 -13.29
CA LYS A 92 9.04 10.98 -12.91
C LYS A 92 8.16 11.80 -13.84
N VAL A 93 7.21 12.52 -13.27
CA VAL A 93 6.30 13.40 -14.01
C VAL A 93 6.27 14.76 -13.30
N ASP A 94 6.47 15.84 -14.05
CA ASP A 94 6.49 17.21 -13.53
C ASP A 94 7.46 17.38 -12.33
N GLY A 95 8.63 16.72 -12.38
CA GLY A 95 9.65 16.76 -11.35
C GLY A 95 9.36 15.92 -10.08
N ARG A 96 8.21 15.24 -10.02
CA ARG A 96 7.79 14.38 -8.88
C ARG A 96 7.91 12.92 -9.23
N GLU A 97 8.23 12.11 -8.25
CA GLU A 97 8.30 10.65 -8.40
C GLU A 97 6.94 10.01 -8.14
N TRP A 98 6.49 9.20 -9.08
CA TRP A 98 5.19 8.50 -9.03
C TRP A 98 5.37 7.00 -9.06
N LEU A 99 4.46 6.30 -8.39
CA LEU A 99 4.23 4.87 -8.56
C LEU A 99 2.93 4.72 -9.36
N VAL A 100 3.02 4.16 -10.57
CA VAL A 100 1.87 3.94 -11.45
C VAL A 100 1.56 2.45 -11.49
N LYS A 101 0.29 2.09 -11.26
CA LYS A 101 -0.18 0.71 -11.22
C LYS A 101 -0.87 0.32 -12.52
N PHE A 102 -0.62 -0.93 -12.93
CA PHE A 102 -1.30 -1.56 -14.07
C PHE A 102 -2.24 -2.65 -13.57
N LYS A 103 -3.23 -2.95 -14.38
CA LYS A 103 -4.20 -4.00 -14.09
C LYS A 103 -3.51 -5.38 -14.08
N ALA A 104 -3.88 -6.23 -13.11
CA ALA A 104 -3.55 -7.65 -13.11
C ALA A 104 -4.58 -8.46 -13.94
N THR A 105 -4.32 -9.75 -14.17
CA THR A 105 -5.15 -10.61 -15.04
C THR A 105 -6.63 -10.62 -14.63
N ASN A 106 -6.89 -10.68 -13.34
CA ASN A 106 -8.26 -10.81 -12.78
C ASN A 106 -8.89 -9.47 -12.38
N ASP A 107 -8.20 -8.35 -12.61
CA ASP A 107 -8.75 -7.04 -12.30
C ASP A 107 -9.77 -6.59 -13.35
N PRO A 108 -10.81 -5.82 -12.97
CA PRO A 108 -11.70 -5.16 -13.91
C PRO A 108 -10.92 -4.17 -14.80
N ALA A 109 -11.50 -3.81 -15.95
CA ALA A 109 -10.82 -2.91 -16.91
C ALA A 109 -10.57 -1.51 -16.34
N ASP A 110 -11.45 -1.06 -15.45
CA ASP A 110 -11.48 0.25 -14.81
C ASP A 110 -10.85 0.28 -13.41
N VAL A 111 -10.05 -0.73 -13.06
CA VAL A 111 -9.43 -0.85 -11.71
C VAL A 111 -8.64 0.39 -11.31
N GLY A 112 -7.97 1.05 -12.26
CA GLY A 112 -7.24 2.29 -11.98
C GLY A 112 -8.15 3.45 -11.61
N GLU A 113 -9.27 3.59 -12.29
CA GLU A 113 -10.31 4.58 -11.97
C GLU A 113 -10.97 4.27 -10.62
N ILE A 114 -11.28 3.00 -10.37
CA ILE A 114 -11.81 2.56 -9.06
C ILE A 114 -10.85 2.96 -7.94
N GLU A 115 -9.56 2.63 -8.04
CA GLU A 115 -8.57 2.96 -7.01
C GLU A 115 -8.42 4.48 -6.84
N TYR A 116 -8.46 5.24 -7.93
CA TYR A 116 -8.43 6.70 -7.90
C TYR A 116 -9.65 7.26 -7.15
N ASN A 117 -10.86 6.78 -7.46
CA ASN A 117 -12.08 7.23 -6.80
C ASN A 117 -12.09 6.92 -5.30
N TYR A 118 -11.58 5.75 -4.88
CA TYR A 118 -11.41 5.42 -3.46
C TYR A 118 -10.35 6.30 -2.79
N SER A 119 -9.31 6.72 -3.50
CA SER A 119 -8.33 7.66 -2.96
C SER A 119 -8.92 9.05 -2.70
N LEU A 120 -9.82 9.51 -3.57
CA LEU A 120 -10.56 10.76 -3.36
C LEU A 120 -11.55 10.63 -2.19
N LEU A 121 -12.27 9.53 -2.10
CA LEU A 121 -13.15 9.26 -0.95
C LEU A 121 -12.38 9.24 0.37
N ALA A 122 -11.21 8.61 0.41
CA ALA A 122 -10.37 8.57 1.60
C ALA A 122 -9.99 9.99 2.06
N ARG A 123 -9.60 10.87 1.14
CA ARG A 123 -9.33 12.29 1.45
C ARG A 123 -10.57 13.02 1.96
N ASP A 124 -11.73 12.82 1.31
CA ASP A 124 -13.00 13.39 1.77
C ASP A 124 -13.36 12.91 3.20
N CYS A 125 -12.97 11.67 3.54
CA CYS A 125 -13.07 11.09 4.88
C CYS A 125 -11.99 11.58 5.86
N GLY A 126 -11.15 12.53 5.47
CA GLY A 126 -10.10 13.08 6.33
C GLY A 126 -8.91 12.15 6.54
N ILE A 127 -8.72 11.14 5.68
CA ILE A 127 -7.55 10.26 5.70
C ILE A 127 -6.44 10.92 4.91
N ARG A 128 -5.27 11.02 5.53
CA ARG A 128 -4.09 11.61 4.90
C ARG A 128 -3.51 10.65 3.85
N MET A 129 -3.59 11.05 2.59
CA MET A 129 -3.03 10.35 1.45
C MET A 129 -2.00 11.20 0.72
N ALA A 130 -1.04 10.54 0.07
CA ALA A 130 -0.20 11.18 -0.92
C ALA A 130 -1.04 11.65 -2.12
N GLU A 131 -0.48 12.53 -2.95
CA GLU A 131 -1.16 12.97 -4.17
C GLU A 131 -1.45 11.78 -5.08
N THR A 132 -2.62 11.75 -5.67
CA THR A 132 -3.04 10.71 -6.60
C THR A 132 -3.51 11.31 -7.92
N ARG A 133 -3.25 10.60 -9.01
CA ARG A 133 -3.60 11.04 -10.36
C ARG A 133 -4.06 9.84 -11.19
N LEU A 134 -5.03 10.06 -12.06
CA LEU A 134 -5.41 9.08 -13.07
C LEU A 134 -4.70 9.44 -14.38
N PHE A 135 -3.61 8.74 -14.67
CA PHE A 135 -2.85 8.92 -15.89
C PHE A 135 -3.60 8.32 -17.08
N ASP A 136 -3.64 9.03 -18.20
CA ASP A 136 -4.33 8.64 -19.44
C ASP A 136 -5.78 8.19 -19.18
N ASN A 137 -6.44 8.78 -18.16
CA ASN A 137 -7.79 8.43 -17.70
C ASN A 137 -7.98 6.93 -17.39
N ARG A 138 -6.91 6.21 -17.07
CA ARG A 138 -6.92 4.75 -16.89
C ARG A 138 -5.99 4.25 -15.80
N TYR A 139 -4.78 4.80 -15.69
CA TYR A 139 -3.74 4.25 -14.82
C TYR A 139 -3.67 5.01 -13.51
N PHE A 140 -3.92 4.33 -12.41
CA PHE A 140 -3.79 4.92 -11.08
C PHE A 140 -2.33 5.20 -10.76
N GLY A 141 -2.03 6.43 -10.42
CA GLY A 141 -0.73 6.84 -9.92
C GLY A 141 -0.83 7.46 -8.54
N VAL A 142 0.16 7.19 -7.71
CA VAL A 142 0.35 7.81 -6.40
C VAL A 142 1.75 8.39 -6.31
N GLU A 143 1.86 9.63 -5.85
CA GLU A 143 3.14 10.28 -5.60
C GLU A 143 3.91 9.53 -4.51
N ARG A 144 5.20 9.36 -4.70
CA ARG A 144 6.07 8.70 -3.71
C ARG A 144 6.29 9.59 -2.51
N PHE A 145 5.61 9.29 -1.42
CA PHE A 145 5.71 10.03 -0.16
C PHE A 145 7.01 9.77 0.60
N ASP A 146 7.81 8.82 0.15
CA ASP A 146 9.15 8.53 0.69
C ASP A 146 10.26 9.25 -0.09
N ARG A 147 9.89 10.16 -0.99
CA ARG A 147 10.80 11.01 -1.78
C ARG A 147 10.47 12.47 -1.56
N VAL A 148 11.51 13.25 -1.35
CA VAL A 148 11.45 14.71 -1.19
C VAL A 148 12.61 15.34 -1.98
N PRO A 149 12.56 16.63 -2.30
CA PRO A 149 13.66 17.29 -3.02
C PRO A 149 15.02 17.12 -2.34
N GLN A 150 15.03 16.99 -1.01
CA GLN A 150 16.26 16.84 -0.20
C GLN A 150 16.73 15.38 -0.11
N GLY A 151 16.03 14.41 -0.70
CA GLY A 151 16.42 13.00 -0.70
C GLY A 151 15.29 12.04 -0.34
N LYS A 152 15.59 11.08 0.53
CA LYS A 152 14.68 9.98 0.90
C LYS A 152 14.22 10.10 2.35
N ILE A 153 12.95 9.81 2.61
CA ILE A 153 12.42 9.72 3.97
C ILE A 153 12.46 8.26 4.43
N HIS A 154 13.04 8.02 5.60
CA HIS A 154 13.01 6.68 6.20
C HIS A 154 11.57 6.25 6.43
N THR A 155 11.19 5.16 5.78
CA THR A 155 9.83 4.62 5.81
C THR A 155 9.91 3.13 6.07
N VAL A 156 9.13 2.65 7.04
CA VAL A 156 9.09 1.23 7.41
C VAL A 156 7.63 0.80 7.63
N SER A 157 7.27 -0.38 7.14
CA SER A 157 5.93 -0.92 7.35
C SER A 157 5.76 -1.48 8.77
N ALA A 158 4.52 -1.53 9.25
CA ALA A 158 4.20 -2.19 10.52
C ALA A 158 4.67 -3.66 10.51
N ALA A 159 4.58 -4.34 9.36
CA ALA A 159 5.13 -5.69 9.23
C ALA A 159 6.65 -5.75 9.51
N GLY A 160 7.40 -4.76 9.03
CA GLY A 160 8.84 -4.67 9.30
C GLY A 160 9.15 -4.39 10.77
N LEU A 161 8.44 -3.45 11.38
CA LEU A 161 8.61 -3.07 12.79
C LEU A 161 8.26 -4.22 13.77
N LEU A 162 7.21 -4.97 13.46
CA LEU A 162 6.71 -6.07 14.29
C LEU A 162 7.32 -7.43 13.93
N HIS A 163 8.22 -7.49 12.93
CA HIS A 163 8.72 -8.75 12.36
C HIS A 163 7.59 -9.71 11.98
N ALA A 164 6.42 -9.15 11.56
CA ALA A 164 5.24 -9.93 11.26
C ALA A 164 5.30 -10.56 9.86
N ASN A 165 4.95 -11.85 9.78
CA ASN A 165 4.77 -12.50 8.49
C ASN A 165 3.44 -12.06 7.87
N TYR A 166 3.49 -11.09 6.98
CA TYR A 166 2.29 -10.52 6.34
C TYR A 166 1.49 -11.52 5.48
N ARG A 167 2.05 -12.70 5.17
CA ARG A 167 1.34 -13.77 4.44
C ARG A 167 0.42 -14.58 5.33
N ILE A 168 0.55 -14.43 6.64
CA ILE A 168 -0.27 -15.13 7.62
C ILE A 168 -1.05 -14.06 8.38
N PRO A 169 -2.39 -14.02 8.27
CA PRO A 169 -3.22 -13.14 9.08
C PRO A 169 -3.00 -13.44 10.57
N SER A 170 -2.29 -12.55 11.26
CA SER A 170 -1.89 -12.78 12.65
C SER A 170 -1.91 -11.50 13.49
N LEU A 171 -2.32 -10.38 12.89
CA LEU A 171 -2.35 -9.10 13.57
C LEU A 171 -3.79 -8.65 13.86
N ASP A 172 -3.90 -7.90 14.94
CA ASP A 172 -5.10 -7.20 15.36
C ASP A 172 -4.84 -5.69 15.37
N TYR A 173 -5.85 -4.89 15.07
CA TYR A 173 -5.73 -3.44 15.10
C TYR A 173 -5.37 -2.89 16.47
N SER A 174 -5.67 -3.60 17.56
CA SER A 174 -5.18 -3.24 18.90
C SER A 174 -3.66 -3.17 18.98
N ILE A 175 -2.96 -4.09 18.29
CA ILE A 175 -1.50 -4.11 18.21
C ILE A 175 -1.01 -2.91 17.37
N LEU A 176 -1.65 -2.61 16.25
CA LEU A 176 -1.27 -1.51 15.37
C LEU A 176 -1.50 -0.14 16.01
N LEU A 177 -2.60 0.04 16.73
CA LEU A 177 -2.90 1.26 17.48
C LEU A 177 -1.91 1.47 18.63
N LYS A 178 -1.60 0.41 19.40
CA LYS A 178 -0.54 0.44 20.43
C LYS A 178 0.83 0.71 19.85
N LEU A 179 1.18 0.11 18.70
CA LEU A 179 2.43 0.41 17.98
C LEU A 179 2.48 1.88 17.60
N THR A 180 1.38 2.43 17.07
CA THR A 180 1.29 3.84 16.70
C THR A 180 1.56 4.74 17.90
N LEU A 181 0.89 4.51 19.02
CA LEU A 181 1.11 5.27 20.25
C LEU A 181 2.54 5.16 20.76
N ASN A 182 3.07 3.93 20.81
CA ASN A 182 4.42 3.70 21.32
C ASN A 182 5.51 4.33 20.46
N LEU A 183 5.31 4.35 19.15
CA LEU A 183 6.29 4.87 18.21
C LEU A 183 6.22 6.40 18.10
N THR A 184 5.01 6.94 17.98
CA THR A 184 4.80 8.37 17.72
C THR A 184 4.69 9.20 19.01
N LYS A 185 4.26 8.59 20.13
CA LYS A 185 3.93 9.28 21.40
C LYS A 185 2.85 10.37 21.22
N ASP A 186 1.97 10.16 20.26
CA ASP A 186 1.00 11.16 19.81
C ASP A 186 -0.38 10.53 19.61
N MET A 187 -1.36 10.98 20.38
CA MET A 187 -2.74 10.51 20.29
C MET A 187 -3.46 10.96 19.02
N GLU A 188 -3.02 12.04 18.37
CA GLU A 188 -3.56 12.44 17.06
C GLU A 188 -3.22 11.39 15.99
N GLN A 189 -2.01 10.82 16.04
CA GLN A 189 -1.60 9.73 15.15
C GLN A 189 -2.40 8.44 15.44
N VAL A 190 -2.74 8.18 16.71
CA VAL A 190 -3.62 7.06 17.09
C VAL A 190 -5.04 7.28 16.54
N ALA A 191 -5.55 8.50 16.63
CA ALA A 191 -6.86 8.87 16.08
C ALA A 191 -6.88 8.76 14.54
N GLU A 192 -5.78 9.15 13.86
CA GLU A 192 -5.60 8.98 12.41
C GLU A 192 -5.61 7.48 12.01
N MET A 193 -4.89 6.62 12.74
CA MET A 193 -4.88 5.17 12.54
C MET A 193 -6.27 4.56 12.78
N PHE A 194 -6.97 5.00 13.83
CA PHE A 194 -8.34 4.57 14.11
C PHE A 194 -9.29 4.95 12.96
N ARG A 195 -9.21 6.18 12.45
CA ARG A 195 -9.98 6.63 11.29
C ARG A 195 -9.71 5.77 10.05
N LEU A 196 -8.45 5.45 9.79
CA LEU A 196 -8.05 4.56 8.68
C LEU A 196 -8.61 3.15 8.86
N MET A 197 -8.57 2.59 10.06
CA MET A 197 -9.17 1.30 10.40
C MET A 197 -10.67 1.29 10.09
N VAL A 198 -11.41 2.28 10.59
CA VAL A 198 -12.86 2.41 10.32
C VAL A 198 -13.14 2.50 8.82
N PHE A 199 -12.35 3.28 8.09
CA PHE A 199 -12.50 3.40 6.64
C PHE A 199 -12.27 2.05 5.94
N ASN A 200 -11.21 1.30 6.27
CA ASN A 200 -10.94 -0.03 5.71
C ASN A 200 -12.13 -0.99 5.93
N VAL A 201 -12.73 -0.96 7.12
CA VAL A 201 -13.92 -1.77 7.42
C VAL A 201 -15.10 -1.34 6.55
N LEU A 202 -15.39 -0.05 6.48
CA LEU A 202 -16.53 0.49 5.73
C LEU A 202 -16.45 0.18 4.23
N ILE A 203 -15.28 0.33 3.62
CA ILE A 203 -15.10 0.04 2.19
C ILE A 203 -14.84 -1.44 1.90
N SER A 204 -14.83 -2.31 2.93
CA SER A 204 -14.45 -3.72 2.80
C SER A 204 -13.06 -3.91 2.18
N ASN A 205 -12.10 -3.09 2.56
CA ASN A 205 -10.69 -3.31 2.22
C ASN A 205 -10.13 -4.42 3.12
N ARG A 206 -10.35 -5.67 2.73
CA ARG A 206 -9.95 -6.86 3.49
C ARG A 206 -8.49 -7.25 3.27
N ASP A 207 -7.78 -6.55 2.39
CA ASP A 207 -6.32 -6.69 2.20
C ASP A 207 -5.54 -5.69 3.08
N ASP A 208 -6.06 -5.40 4.27
CA ASP A 208 -5.55 -4.47 5.27
C ASP A 208 -4.39 -5.05 6.10
N HIS A 209 -3.49 -5.76 5.43
CA HIS A 209 -2.35 -6.39 6.09
C HIS A 209 -1.26 -5.38 6.51
N ALA A 210 -0.42 -5.78 7.49
CA ALA A 210 0.60 -4.92 8.11
C ALA A 210 1.64 -4.28 7.15
N LYS A 211 1.75 -4.73 5.90
CA LYS A 211 2.58 -4.08 4.88
C LYS A 211 1.92 -2.86 4.26
N ASN A 212 0.59 -2.74 4.36
CA ASN A 212 -0.18 -1.61 3.86
C ASN A 212 -0.32 -0.48 4.89
N LEU A 213 0.37 -0.62 6.02
CA LEU A 213 0.50 0.39 7.07
C LEU A 213 1.97 0.69 7.28
N SER A 214 2.37 1.95 7.23
CA SER A 214 3.77 2.33 7.36
C SER A 214 3.94 3.56 8.26
N PHE A 215 5.16 3.72 8.75
CA PHE A 215 5.60 4.85 9.55
C PHE A 215 6.80 5.51 8.88
N GLN A 216 6.94 6.81 9.08
CA GLN A 216 8.03 7.63 8.57
C GLN A 216 8.77 8.30 9.71
N TRP A 217 10.10 8.32 9.62
CA TRP A 217 10.94 9.14 10.46
C TRP A 217 11.30 10.43 9.70
N ALA A 218 10.78 11.54 10.16
CA ALA A 218 11.02 12.85 9.59
C ALA A 218 11.05 13.92 10.67
N ASN A 219 11.94 14.89 10.55
CA ASN A 219 12.07 16.02 11.49
C ASN A 219 12.22 15.58 12.97
N GLY A 220 12.96 14.49 13.21
CA GLY A 220 13.22 14.01 14.57
C GLY A 220 12.06 13.27 15.25
N ALA A 221 11.01 12.93 14.53
CA ALA A 221 9.85 12.23 15.07
C ALA A 221 9.31 11.14 14.13
N TRP A 222 8.73 10.11 14.71
CA TRP A 222 7.93 9.12 13.99
C TRP A 222 6.51 9.63 13.77
N LYS A 223 5.98 9.38 12.58
CA LYS A 223 4.59 9.66 12.21
C LYS A 223 4.05 8.51 11.36
N LEU A 224 2.74 8.34 11.30
CA LEU A 224 2.14 7.50 10.26
C LEU A 224 2.56 8.02 8.88
N SER A 225 2.79 7.12 7.94
CA SER A 225 2.91 7.52 6.53
C SER A 225 1.54 7.96 6.00
N PRO A 226 1.47 8.68 4.86
CA PRO A 226 0.24 8.75 4.11
C PRO A 226 -0.31 7.34 3.84
N ALA A 227 -1.63 7.19 3.85
CA ALA A 227 -2.29 5.93 3.55
C ALA A 227 -2.17 5.56 2.06
N TYR A 228 -2.20 4.28 1.76
CA TYR A 228 -2.10 3.73 0.40
C TYR A 228 -2.81 2.38 0.30
N ASP A 229 -3.04 1.90 -0.93
CA ASP A 229 -3.72 0.64 -1.23
C ASP A 229 -5.13 0.55 -0.59
N LEU A 230 -5.90 1.63 -0.71
CA LEU A 230 -7.24 1.76 -0.15
C LEU A 230 -8.30 1.49 -1.23
N LEU A 231 -8.68 0.22 -1.39
CA LEU A 231 -9.79 -0.18 -2.26
C LEU A 231 -10.44 -1.46 -1.75
N PRO A 232 -11.70 -1.73 -2.11
CA PRO A 232 -12.36 -2.99 -1.73
C PRO A 232 -11.57 -4.21 -2.17
N SER A 233 -11.52 -5.20 -1.32
CA SER A 233 -10.85 -6.47 -1.58
C SER A 233 -11.64 -7.61 -0.93
N ASN A 234 -11.66 -8.77 -1.58
CA ASN A 234 -12.32 -9.94 -1.01
C ASN A 234 -11.55 -10.55 0.18
N GLY A 235 -10.28 -10.15 0.36
CA GLY A 235 -9.45 -10.69 1.42
C GLY A 235 -9.21 -12.19 1.32
N PHE A 236 -8.63 -12.77 2.37
CA PHE A 236 -8.49 -14.21 2.51
C PHE A 236 -9.74 -14.79 3.17
N ASN A 237 -10.42 -15.71 2.51
CA ASN A 237 -11.68 -16.33 2.98
C ASN A 237 -12.80 -15.33 3.32
N GLY A 238 -12.80 -14.14 2.75
CA GLY A 238 -13.83 -13.13 2.97
C GLY A 238 -13.69 -12.33 4.28
N TYR A 239 -12.58 -12.45 4.98
CA TYR A 239 -12.29 -11.75 6.23
C TYR A 239 -11.21 -10.69 6.08
N HIS A 240 -11.22 -9.71 6.97
CA HIS A 240 -10.12 -8.76 7.12
C HIS A 240 -8.83 -9.48 7.51
N THR A 241 -7.72 -9.07 6.89
CA THR A 241 -6.39 -9.63 7.21
C THR A 241 -5.91 -9.18 8.59
N THR A 242 -6.28 -7.97 9.00
CA THR A 242 -6.09 -7.47 10.36
C THR A 242 -7.41 -7.50 11.10
N THR A 243 -7.49 -8.23 12.20
CA THR A 243 -8.71 -8.38 13.00
C THR A 243 -8.99 -7.14 13.85
N ILE A 244 -10.23 -7.03 14.35
CA ILE A 244 -10.61 -6.10 15.41
C ILE A 244 -11.20 -6.94 16.56
N ASN A 245 -10.56 -6.93 17.72
CA ASN A 245 -10.91 -7.78 18.86
C ASN A 245 -11.00 -9.26 18.47
N GLY A 246 -10.03 -9.74 17.67
CA GLY A 246 -9.94 -11.10 17.17
C GLY A 246 -10.96 -11.46 16.09
N LYS A 247 -11.78 -10.52 15.60
CA LYS A 247 -12.80 -10.76 14.59
C LYS A 247 -12.35 -10.25 13.22
N GLY A 248 -12.39 -11.10 12.21
CA GLY A 248 -12.13 -10.75 10.82
C GLY A 248 -13.34 -10.10 10.11
N GLU A 249 -14.51 -10.11 10.74
CA GLU A 249 -15.72 -9.39 10.35
C GLU A 249 -16.28 -8.70 11.60
N PRO A 250 -15.75 -7.51 11.94
CA PRO A 250 -16.10 -6.82 13.17
C PRO A 250 -17.48 -6.17 13.09
N ALA A 251 -18.18 -6.15 14.24
CA ALA A 251 -19.37 -5.34 14.42
C ALA A 251 -19.01 -3.94 14.98
N LEU A 252 -19.97 -3.01 14.93
CA LEU A 252 -19.82 -1.66 15.51
C LEU A 252 -19.35 -1.68 16.97
N ALA A 253 -19.89 -2.60 17.77
CA ALA A 253 -19.52 -2.74 19.18
C ALA A 253 -18.04 -3.10 19.36
N ASP A 254 -17.46 -3.91 18.47
CA ASP A 254 -16.05 -4.29 18.53
C ASP A 254 -15.14 -3.07 18.27
N VAL A 255 -15.51 -2.23 17.30
CA VAL A 255 -14.78 -1.00 16.98
C VAL A 255 -14.81 0.01 18.13
N ILE A 256 -15.99 0.19 18.76
CA ILE A 256 -16.15 1.10 19.90
C ILE A 256 -15.38 0.57 21.13
N THR A 257 -15.42 -0.75 21.37
CA THR A 257 -14.68 -1.37 22.47
C THR A 257 -13.18 -1.15 22.30
N LEU A 258 -12.66 -1.41 21.10
CA LEU A 258 -11.25 -1.18 20.80
C LEU A 258 -10.85 0.28 20.98
N ALA A 259 -11.69 1.23 20.55
CA ALA A 259 -11.42 2.66 20.77
C ALA A 259 -11.23 3.00 22.24
N ALA A 260 -12.10 2.48 23.11
CA ALA A 260 -11.99 2.69 24.56
C ALA A 260 -10.71 2.06 25.16
N GLU A 261 -10.32 0.88 24.70
CA GLU A 261 -9.11 0.17 25.17
C GLU A 261 -7.81 0.92 24.86
N ILE A 262 -7.79 1.71 23.78
CA ILE A 262 -6.62 2.51 23.40
C ILE A 262 -6.68 3.97 23.86
N GLY A 263 -7.69 4.34 24.68
CA GLY A 263 -7.81 5.66 25.26
C GLY A 263 -8.54 6.70 24.40
N LEU A 264 -9.21 6.30 23.31
CA LEU A 264 -10.12 7.17 22.56
C LEU A 264 -11.50 7.17 23.24
N SER A 265 -12.14 8.34 23.34
CA SER A 265 -13.47 8.42 23.92
C SER A 265 -14.52 7.74 23.06
N LYS A 266 -15.53 7.14 23.68
CA LYS A 266 -16.69 6.56 22.98
C LYS A 266 -17.36 7.58 22.06
N GLN A 267 -17.46 8.83 22.51
CA GLN A 267 -18.05 9.91 21.73
C GLN A 267 -17.26 10.14 20.44
N TYR A 268 -15.92 10.25 20.53
CA TYR A 268 -15.04 10.41 19.36
C TYR A 268 -15.18 9.23 18.38
N ALA A 269 -15.16 8.00 18.91
CA ALA A 269 -15.31 6.81 18.09
C ALA A 269 -16.65 6.79 17.33
N THR A 270 -17.75 7.06 18.03
CA THR A 270 -19.10 7.09 17.44
C THR A 270 -19.20 8.19 16.37
N GLN A 271 -18.77 9.40 16.65
CA GLN A 271 -18.77 10.52 15.69
C GLN A 271 -17.92 10.19 14.44
N THR A 272 -16.74 9.59 14.63
CA THR A 272 -15.90 9.19 13.50
C THR A 272 -16.59 8.15 12.61
N ILE A 273 -17.22 7.15 13.21
CA ILE A 273 -17.92 6.08 12.46
C ILE A 273 -19.11 6.66 11.70
N GLU A 274 -19.90 7.53 12.32
CA GLU A 274 -21.06 8.19 11.70
C GLU A 274 -20.63 9.08 10.54
N GLU A 275 -19.63 9.93 10.73
CA GLU A 275 -19.08 10.82 9.69
C GLU A 275 -18.59 10.03 8.47
N LEU A 276 -17.77 8.98 8.70
CA LEU A 276 -17.23 8.18 7.61
C LEU A 276 -18.33 7.40 6.89
N THR A 277 -19.29 6.86 7.64
CA THR A 277 -20.43 6.11 7.08
C THR A 277 -21.25 7.01 6.16
N GLU A 278 -21.58 8.22 6.61
CA GLU A 278 -22.34 9.18 5.81
C GLU A 278 -21.64 9.52 4.50
N LYS A 279 -20.35 9.86 4.56
CA LYS A 279 -19.54 10.18 3.37
C LYS A 279 -19.46 9.01 2.38
N CYS A 280 -19.21 7.80 2.90
CA CYS A 280 -19.12 6.59 2.07
C CYS A 280 -20.46 6.25 1.39
N VAL A 281 -21.59 6.39 2.11
CA VAL A 281 -22.92 6.12 1.57
C VAL A 281 -23.34 7.17 0.53
N THR A 282 -23.07 8.45 0.81
CA THR A 282 -23.40 9.56 -0.11
C THR A 282 -22.70 9.41 -1.45
N LYS A 283 -21.47 8.92 -1.48
CA LYS A 283 -20.71 8.65 -2.72
C LYS A 283 -21.12 7.34 -3.39
N LYS A 284 -22.07 6.57 -2.84
CA LYS A 284 -22.50 5.26 -3.33
C LYS A 284 -21.37 4.22 -3.46
N MET A 285 -20.28 4.42 -2.73
CA MET A 285 -19.10 3.55 -2.78
C MET A 285 -19.13 2.45 -1.73
N VAL A 286 -20.15 2.43 -0.87
CA VAL A 286 -20.34 1.42 0.16
C VAL A 286 -21.81 0.99 0.21
N LYS A 287 -22.03 -0.33 0.24
CA LYS A 287 -23.37 -0.93 0.38
C LYS A 287 -23.76 -1.24 1.83
N PHE A 288 -22.83 -1.06 2.77
CA PHE A 288 -22.99 -1.47 4.16
C PHE A 288 -22.95 -0.29 5.14
N ARG A 289 -23.80 -0.38 6.17
CA ARG A 289 -23.60 0.35 7.44
C ARG A 289 -23.02 -0.65 8.43
N LEU A 290 -21.99 -0.27 9.18
CA LEU A 290 -21.58 -1.02 10.37
C LEU A 290 -22.78 -1.13 11.32
N ARG A 291 -23.25 -2.31 11.56
CA ARG A 291 -24.39 -2.63 12.46
C ARG A 291 -23.87 -3.11 13.80
#